data_13a13b75ea52189ebf2ee9f40b88b3c2
#
_entry.id   13a13b75ea52189ebf2ee9f40b88b3c2
#
_cell.length_a   1.000
_cell.length_b   1.000
_cell.length_c   1.000
_cell.angle_alpha   90.00
_cell.angle_beta   90.00
_cell.angle_gamma   90.00
#
_symmetry.space_group_name_H-M   'P 1'
#
loop_
_entity.id
_entity.type
_entity.pdbx_description
1 polymer ?
#
loop_
_entity_poly.entity_id
_entity_poly.type
_entity_poly.pdbx_seq_one_letter_code
_entity_poly.pdbx_strand_id
1 'polypeptide(L)'
;ISCIFLISLLSGSVLANDAGSGSDAGGNASSATYLPANNSTYYGNLTQGSDTDDYYAVNMSWGTGIAVTISIPANSDFDLILQSSGGAQIDSSTNGTGQSDHVTSNGTSVGGSTVYIWVDQYLGSGQYTMQIEIFSAGNGSGGIGNDAGSGQDAGGSMSNALPLTLSNGTTNATNST
;
A
#
# COMPACT_ATOMS: atom_id res chain seq x y z
N ILE A 1 -60.23 -9.39 -17.95
CA ILE A 1 -59.47 -8.28 -17.36
C ILE A 1 -58.12 -8.84 -16.95
N SER A 2 -57.10 -8.59 -17.78
CA SER A 2 -55.73 -9.02 -17.51
C SER A 2 -55.03 -7.94 -16.68
N CYS A 3 -54.66 -8.29 -15.45
CA CYS A 3 -53.89 -7.40 -14.56
C CYS A 3 -52.43 -7.58 -14.88
N ILE A 4 -51.81 -6.64 -15.57
CA ILE A 4 -50.38 -6.58 -15.81
C ILE A 4 -49.72 -6.05 -14.53
N PHE A 5 -49.02 -6.94 -13.82
CA PHE A 5 -48.20 -6.56 -12.67
C PHE A 5 -46.90 -5.96 -13.18
N LEU A 6 -46.80 -4.67 -13.13
CA LEU A 6 -45.54 -3.95 -13.45
C LEU A 6 -44.59 -4.10 -12.25
N ILE A 7 -43.64 -5.03 -12.34
CA ILE A 7 -42.55 -5.10 -11.38
C ILE A 7 -41.58 -3.97 -11.76
N SER A 8 -41.65 -2.88 -11.03
CA SER A 8 -40.61 -1.86 -11.04
C SER A 8 -39.36 -2.47 -10.40
N LEU A 9 -38.38 -2.86 -11.22
CA LEU A 9 -37.04 -3.10 -10.72
C LEU A 9 -36.48 -1.74 -10.26
N LEU A 10 -36.54 -1.53 -8.96
CA LEU A 10 -35.77 -0.47 -8.32
C LEU A 10 -34.30 -0.91 -8.41
N SER A 11 -33.60 -0.47 -9.45
CA SER A 11 -32.13 -0.53 -9.48
C SER A 11 -31.65 0.46 -8.44
N GLY A 12 -31.58 0.02 -7.19
CA GLY A 12 -30.82 0.73 -6.19
C GLY A 12 -29.37 0.75 -6.67
N SER A 13 -28.83 1.91 -6.92
CA SER A 13 -27.39 2.08 -7.02
C SER A 13 -26.79 1.50 -5.73
N VAL A 14 -26.08 0.41 -5.83
CA VAL A 14 -25.21 -0.02 -4.74
C VAL A 14 -24.20 1.13 -4.65
N LEU A 15 -24.32 1.96 -3.61
CA LEU A 15 -23.31 2.96 -3.32
C LEU A 15 -22.00 2.20 -3.12
N ALA A 16 -20.95 2.65 -3.78
CA ALA A 16 -19.62 2.14 -3.55
C ALA A 16 -19.35 2.19 -2.03
N ASN A 17 -18.79 1.12 -1.51
CA ASN A 17 -18.44 0.98 -0.09
C ASN A 17 -16.97 0.62 0.00
N ASP A 18 -16.14 1.55 -0.49
CA ASP A 18 -14.73 1.29 -0.63
C ASP A 18 -14.04 1.30 0.73
N ALA A 19 -13.25 0.30 0.94
CA ALA A 19 -12.57 -0.02 2.19
C ALA A 19 -13.51 -0.10 3.41
N GLY A 20 -14.81 -0.36 3.19
CA GLY A 20 -15.79 -0.42 4.27
C GLY A 20 -16.19 0.95 4.84
N SER A 21 -15.91 2.04 4.14
CA SER A 21 -16.19 3.42 4.56
C SER A 21 -17.69 3.76 4.55
N GLY A 22 -18.50 3.01 3.81
CA GLY A 22 -19.90 3.30 3.54
C GLY A 22 -20.11 4.29 2.39
N SER A 23 -19.04 4.68 1.71
CA SER A 23 -19.05 5.60 0.58
C SER A 23 -17.96 5.21 -0.43
N ASP A 24 -17.95 5.87 -1.56
CA ASP A 24 -16.89 5.89 -2.55
C ASP A 24 -15.59 6.48 -2.00
N ALA A 25 -14.43 5.94 -2.44
CA ALA A 25 -13.11 6.35 -1.96
C ALA A 25 -12.69 7.76 -2.42
N GLY A 26 -13.44 8.32 -3.32
CA GLY A 26 -13.27 9.66 -3.86
C GLY A 26 -12.20 9.77 -4.95
N GLY A 27 -12.50 10.54 -5.99
CA GLY A 27 -11.74 10.63 -7.23
C GLY A 27 -10.49 11.51 -7.17
N ASN A 28 -9.99 11.91 -5.99
CA ASN A 28 -8.76 12.70 -5.87
C ASN A 28 -8.21 12.71 -4.43
N ALA A 29 -6.96 13.17 -4.26
CA ALA A 29 -6.29 13.20 -2.96
C ALA A 29 -7.02 14.02 -1.88
N SER A 30 -7.78 15.05 -2.25
CA SER A 30 -8.53 15.87 -1.27
C SER A 30 -9.80 15.19 -0.75
N SER A 31 -10.32 14.22 -1.47
CA SER A 31 -11.48 13.40 -1.11
C SER A 31 -11.11 11.96 -0.72
N ALA A 32 -9.84 11.68 -0.60
CA ALA A 32 -9.32 10.33 -0.31
C ALA A 32 -9.89 9.74 0.98
N THR A 33 -10.23 8.46 0.95
CA THR A 33 -10.64 7.70 2.13
C THR A 33 -9.43 7.37 2.99
N TYR A 34 -9.45 7.79 4.26
CA TYR A 34 -8.36 7.52 5.20
C TYR A 34 -8.37 6.06 5.69
N LEU A 35 -7.20 5.42 5.61
CA LEU A 35 -6.97 4.07 6.08
C LEU A 35 -5.93 4.05 7.20
N PRO A 36 -6.05 3.13 8.18
CA PRO A 36 -5.03 2.94 9.19
C PRO A 36 -3.73 2.39 8.57
N ALA A 37 -2.58 2.84 9.10
CA ALA A 37 -1.27 2.34 8.69
C ALA A 37 -0.97 0.98 9.32
N ASN A 38 -1.58 -0.07 8.82
CA ASN A 38 -1.40 -1.45 9.27
C ASN A 38 -1.52 -2.43 8.08
N ASN A 39 -1.08 -3.67 8.31
CA ASN A 39 -1.26 -4.75 7.33
C ASN A 39 -2.74 -5.13 7.29
N SER A 40 -3.37 -4.90 6.15
CA SER A 40 -4.81 -5.13 5.98
C SER A 40 -5.17 -5.37 4.52
N THR A 41 -6.34 -5.98 4.35
CA THR A 41 -6.95 -6.17 3.03
C THR A 41 -8.25 -5.37 2.98
N TYR A 42 -8.41 -4.61 1.91
CA TYR A 42 -9.57 -3.79 1.61
C TYR A 42 -10.20 -4.20 0.28
N TYR A 43 -11.42 -3.77 0.06
CA TYR A 43 -12.15 -3.96 -1.20
C TYR A 43 -12.59 -2.58 -1.70
N GLY A 44 -12.45 -2.35 -2.98
CA GLY A 44 -12.97 -1.17 -3.66
C GLY A 44 -13.68 -1.58 -4.94
N ASN A 45 -14.38 -0.65 -5.57
CA ASN A 45 -15.11 -0.92 -6.80
C ASN A 45 -15.03 0.26 -7.74
N LEU A 46 -14.52 0.05 -8.94
CA LEU A 46 -14.50 1.04 -10.01
C LEU A 46 -15.53 0.73 -11.10
N THR A 47 -16.14 1.78 -11.65
CA THR A 47 -17.18 1.69 -12.66
C THR A 47 -16.85 2.58 -13.85
N GLN A 48 -16.62 1.96 -15.00
CA GLN A 48 -16.25 2.66 -16.22
C GLN A 48 -17.21 3.81 -16.55
N GLY A 49 -16.63 5.00 -16.67
CA GLY A 49 -17.33 6.22 -17.07
C GLY A 49 -18.09 6.96 -15.98
N SER A 50 -18.17 6.43 -14.75
CA SER A 50 -18.83 7.11 -13.63
C SER A 50 -18.01 7.19 -12.35
N ASP A 51 -17.11 6.24 -12.16
CA ASP A 51 -16.26 6.08 -11.01
C ASP A 51 -14.97 5.46 -11.48
N THR A 52 -14.00 6.31 -11.82
CA THR A 52 -12.77 5.91 -12.52
C THR A 52 -11.54 5.98 -11.65
N ASP A 53 -11.67 6.54 -10.46
CA ASP A 53 -10.53 6.85 -9.61
C ASP A 53 -10.86 6.63 -8.13
N ASP A 54 -10.13 5.77 -7.46
CA ASP A 54 -10.20 5.60 -6.02
C ASP A 54 -8.93 6.10 -5.35
N TYR A 55 -9.08 7.07 -4.45
CA TYR A 55 -7.98 7.59 -3.64
C TYR A 55 -8.10 7.19 -2.19
N TYR A 56 -7.02 6.61 -1.67
CA TYR A 56 -6.86 6.29 -0.25
C TYR A 56 -5.68 7.06 0.33
N ALA A 57 -5.82 7.45 1.60
CA ALA A 57 -4.77 8.18 2.33
C ALA A 57 -4.32 7.36 3.54
N VAL A 58 -3.01 7.20 3.70
CA VAL A 58 -2.41 6.50 4.84
C VAL A 58 -1.41 7.42 5.53
N ASN A 59 -1.63 7.68 6.83
CA ASN A 59 -0.70 8.46 7.64
C ASN A 59 0.43 7.55 8.14
N MET A 60 1.61 7.72 7.58
CA MET A 60 2.76 6.86 7.84
C MET A 60 3.53 7.27 9.10
N SER A 61 3.94 6.29 9.91
CA SER A 61 4.86 6.50 11.02
C SER A 61 6.30 6.67 10.54
N TRP A 62 7.12 7.37 11.30
CA TRP A 62 8.54 7.50 11.00
C TRP A 62 9.24 6.13 10.93
N GLY A 63 10.15 5.96 9.99
CA GLY A 63 10.89 4.72 9.81
C GLY A 63 10.07 3.58 9.20
N THR A 64 8.91 3.87 8.62
CA THR A 64 8.09 2.88 7.92
C THR A 64 8.02 3.12 6.42
N GLY A 65 7.93 2.04 5.67
CA GLY A 65 7.58 2.00 4.26
C GLY A 65 6.24 1.30 4.05
N ILE A 66 5.74 1.36 2.83
CA ILE A 66 4.48 0.77 2.41
C ILE A 66 4.66 -0.02 1.12
N ALA A 67 4.00 -1.16 1.02
CA ALA A 67 3.75 -1.86 -0.22
C ALA A 67 2.24 -2.05 -0.38
N VAL A 68 1.78 -1.96 -1.61
CA VAL A 68 0.37 -2.14 -1.95
C VAL A 68 0.27 -3.05 -3.16
N THR A 69 -0.66 -4.00 -3.10
CA THR A 69 -0.98 -4.87 -4.22
C THR A 69 -2.47 -4.83 -4.47
N ILE A 70 -2.88 -4.65 -5.73
CA ILE A 70 -4.28 -4.84 -6.13
C ILE A 70 -4.44 -6.10 -6.96
N SER A 71 -5.56 -6.79 -6.76
CA SER A 71 -6.04 -7.87 -7.60
C SER A 71 -7.37 -7.46 -8.19
N ILE A 72 -7.49 -7.55 -9.50
CA ILE A 72 -8.58 -6.98 -10.30
C ILE A 72 -9.36 -8.06 -11.05
N PRO A 73 -10.59 -7.78 -11.54
CA PRO A 73 -11.32 -8.71 -12.39
C PRO A 73 -10.56 -9.05 -13.68
N ALA A 74 -10.70 -10.29 -14.16
CA ALA A 74 -9.98 -10.80 -15.32
C ALA A 74 -10.23 -10.04 -16.65
N ASN A 75 -11.29 -9.25 -16.72
CA ASN A 75 -11.68 -8.47 -17.89
C ASN A 75 -11.55 -6.95 -17.67
N SER A 76 -10.92 -6.54 -16.58
CA SER A 76 -10.65 -5.14 -16.25
C SER A 76 -9.16 -4.85 -16.27
N ASP A 77 -8.81 -3.58 -16.33
CA ASP A 77 -7.46 -3.06 -16.32
C ASP A 77 -7.45 -1.82 -15.42
N PHE A 78 -6.86 -1.95 -14.26
CA PHE A 78 -6.76 -0.88 -13.25
C PHE A 78 -5.31 -0.70 -12.89
N ASP A 79 -4.83 0.51 -13.00
CA ASP A 79 -3.47 0.90 -12.68
C ASP A 79 -3.33 1.28 -11.19
N LEU A 80 -2.15 1.12 -10.64
CA LEU A 80 -1.87 1.43 -9.24
C LEU A 80 -0.74 2.43 -9.12
N ILE A 81 -0.99 3.55 -8.44
CA ILE A 81 -0.03 4.63 -8.25
C ILE A 81 0.12 4.94 -6.76
N LEU A 82 1.36 5.04 -6.29
CA LEU A 82 1.70 5.49 -4.95
C LEU A 82 2.26 6.91 -5.05
N GLN A 83 1.69 7.84 -4.27
CA GLN A 83 2.05 9.26 -4.28
C GLN A 83 2.42 9.77 -2.89
N SER A 84 3.31 10.74 -2.84
CA SER A 84 3.62 11.51 -1.62
C SER A 84 2.50 12.50 -1.28
N SER A 85 2.56 13.09 -0.08
CA SER A 85 1.63 14.15 0.35
C SER A 85 1.65 15.39 -0.55
N GLY A 86 2.73 15.62 -1.28
CA GLY A 86 2.86 16.69 -2.27
C GLY A 86 2.42 16.31 -3.68
N GLY A 87 1.87 15.11 -3.89
CA GLY A 87 1.42 14.62 -5.19
C GLY A 87 2.54 14.07 -6.09
N ALA A 88 3.79 14.02 -5.61
CA ALA A 88 4.86 13.40 -6.39
C ALA A 88 4.70 11.88 -6.37
N GLN A 89 4.82 11.25 -7.55
CA GLN A 89 4.79 9.81 -7.68
C GLN A 89 6.01 9.19 -6.97
N ILE A 90 5.73 8.21 -6.13
CA ILE A 90 6.75 7.39 -5.45
C ILE A 90 7.01 6.13 -6.30
N ASP A 91 5.94 5.47 -6.73
CA ASP A 91 5.99 4.26 -7.55
C ASP A 91 4.70 4.12 -8.37
N SER A 92 4.73 3.30 -9.43
CA SER A 92 3.53 2.97 -10.20
C SER A 92 3.66 1.61 -10.87
N SER A 93 2.53 0.96 -11.07
CA SER A 93 2.39 -0.29 -11.80
C SER A 93 1.21 -0.17 -12.76
N THR A 94 1.42 -0.57 -14.02
CA THR A 94 0.44 -0.48 -15.12
C THR A 94 0.44 -1.79 -15.90
N ASN A 95 0.18 -2.89 -15.20
CA ASN A 95 0.05 -4.20 -15.83
C ASN A 95 -1.29 -4.29 -16.58
N GLY A 96 -1.31 -5.04 -17.65
CA GLY A 96 -2.51 -5.11 -18.51
C GLY A 96 -3.65 -5.92 -17.91
N THR A 97 -4.73 -5.98 -18.68
CA THR A 97 -6.02 -6.58 -18.32
C THR A 97 -5.92 -7.89 -17.52
N GLY A 98 -6.60 -7.92 -16.38
CA GLY A 98 -6.71 -9.09 -15.49
C GLY A 98 -5.46 -9.41 -14.69
N GLN A 99 -4.44 -8.55 -14.75
CA GLN A 99 -3.21 -8.73 -14.00
C GLN A 99 -3.20 -7.89 -12.72
N SER A 100 -2.56 -8.40 -11.70
CA SER A 100 -2.38 -7.67 -10.44
C SER A 100 -1.29 -6.61 -10.58
N ASP A 101 -1.50 -5.46 -9.94
CA ASP A 101 -0.52 -4.40 -9.81
C ASP A 101 0.09 -4.35 -8.42
N HIS A 102 1.35 -3.92 -8.35
CA HIS A 102 2.10 -3.83 -7.12
C HIS A 102 2.99 -2.59 -7.12
N VAL A 103 2.91 -1.80 -6.05
CA VAL A 103 3.76 -0.64 -5.82
C VAL A 103 4.38 -0.69 -4.43
N THR A 104 5.55 -0.06 -4.28
CA THR A 104 6.24 -0.01 -3.00
C THR A 104 7.04 1.27 -2.83
N SER A 105 7.25 1.68 -1.58
CA SER A 105 8.20 2.76 -1.27
C SER A 105 9.68 2.32 -1.36
N ASN A 106 9.95 1.08 -1.86
CA ASN A 106 11.30 0.52 -2.08
C ASN A 106 12.24 0.59 -0.86
N GLY A 107 11.70 0.37 0.33
CA GLY A 107 12.48 0.46 1.56
C GLY A 107 12.81 1.90 2.01
N THR A 108 12.43 2.90 1.22
CA THR A 108 12.54 4.31 1.62
C THR A 108 11.50 4.62 2.68
N SER A 109 11.90 5.31 3.74
CA SER A 109 10.94 5.80 4.72
C SER A 109 10.07 6.89 4.11
N VAL A 110 8.77 6.68 4.11
CA VAL A 110 7.75 7.69 3.79
C VAL A 110 7.08 8.20 5.06
N GLY A 111 7.66 7.88 6.20
CA GLY A 111 7.13 8.18 7.52
C GLY A 111 7.09 9.66 7.86
N GLY A 112 6.17 10.00 8.77
CA GLY A 112 5.90 11.38 9.20
C GLY A 112 5.10 12.19 8.18
N SER A 113 4.57 11.56 7.14
CA SER A 113 3.73 12.18 6.11
C SER A 113 2.57 11.28 5.71
N THR A 114 1.59 11.85 5.02
CA THR A 114 0.54 11.09 4.34
C THR A 114 1.07 10.61 3.00
N VAL A 115 0.81 9.35 2.67
CA VAL A 115 0.91 8.82 1.31
C VAL A 115 -0.48 8.62 0.75
N TYR A 116 -0.61 8.76 -0.56
CA TYR A 116 -1.83 8.46 -1.28
C TYR A 116 -1.62 7.21 -2.14
N ILE A 117 -2.61 6.34 -2.10
CA ILE A 117 -2.75 5.18 -2.97
C ILE A 117 -3.85 5.54 -3.95
N TRP A 118 -3.54 5.55 -5.23
CA TRP A 118 -4.50 5.83 -6.29
C TRP A 118 -4.67 4.60 -7.17
N VAL A 119 -5.90 4.11 -7.24
CA VAL A 119 -6.32 3.07 -8.16
C VAL A 119 -7.03 3.75 -9.32
N ASP A 120 -6.45 3.68 -10.51
CA ASP A 120 -6.92 4.32 -11.74
C ASP A 120 -7.52 3.30 -12.68
N GLN A 121 -8.72 3.55 -13.18
CA GLN A 121 -9.41 2.67 -14.10
C GLN A 121 -9.04 2.97 -15.55
N TYR A 122 -8.21 2.11 -16.14
CA TYR A 122 -7.90 2.19 -17.56
C TYR A 122 -9.00 1.53 -18.42
N LEU A 123 -9.51 0.37 -18.01
CA LEU A 123 -10.54 -0.38 -18.75
C LEU A 123 -11.41 -1.23 -17.81
N GLY A 124 -12.70 -1.36 -18.16
CA GLY A 124 -13.63 -2.28 -17.51
C GLY A 124 -14.17 -1.73 -16.19
N SER A 125 -14.84 -2.60 -15.43
CA SER A 125 -15.47 -2.28 -14.15
C SER A 125 -15.42 -3.48 -13.23
N GLY A 126 -15.54 -3.24 -11.94
CA GLY A 126 -15.74 -4.30 -10.97
C GLY A 126 -15.00 -4.08 -9.66
N GLN A 127 -15.20 -5.00 -8.75
CA GLN A 127 -14.56 -5.00 -7.45
C GLN A 127 -13.10 -5.44 -7.57
N TYR A 128 -12.22 -4.69 -6.93
CA TYR A 128 -10.83 -5.10 -6.71
C TYR A 128 -10.57 -5.38 -5.24
N THR A 129 -9.49 -6.13 -4.98
CA THR A 129 -8.96 -6.36 -3.64
C THR A 129 -7.65 -5.62 -3.52
N MET A 130 -7.47 -4.83 -2.47
CA MET A 130 -6.25 -4.07 -2.17
C MET A 130 -5.63 -4.59 -0.87
N GLN A 131 -4.41 -5.09 -0.96
CA GLN A 131 -3.60 -5.49 0.19
C GLN A 131 -2.58 -4.43 0.49
N ILE A 132 -2.55 -3.96 1.74
CA ILE A 132 -1.57 -3.01 2.26
C ILE A 132 -0.64 -3.76 3.21
N GLU A 133 0.65 -3.58 3.01
CA GLU A 133 1.72 -4.07 3.87
C GLU A 133 2.57 -2.91 4.35
N ILE A 134 2.66 -2.73 5.66
CA ILE A 134 3.51 -1.74 6.31
C ILE A 134 4.75 -2.46 6.83
N PHE A 135 5.91 -1.96 6.46
CA PHE A 135 7.19 -2.55 6.86
C PHE A 135 8.13 -1.51 7.48
N SER A 136 9.10 -1.99 8.25
CA SER A 136 10.18 -1.11 8.71
C SER A 136 11.05 -0.74 7.51
N ALA A 137 11.06 0.54 7.18
CA ALA A 137 11.96 1.07 6.16
C ALA A 137 13.29 1.40 6.83
N GLY A 138 14.36 0.82 6.35
CA GLY A 138 15.70 1.25 6.74
C GLY A 138 15.86 2.71 6.33
N ASN A 139 16.05 3.60 7.29
CA ASN A 139 16.55 4.93 6.96
C ASN A 139 17.92 4.73 6.32
N GLY A 140 18.08 5.17 5.09
CA GLY A 140 19.40 5.27 4.45
C GLY A 140 20.35 6.24 5.17
N SER A 141 19.99 6.61 6.39
CA SER A 141 20.80 7.38 7.35
C SER A 141 20.28 7.03 8.75
N GLY A 142 20.83 5.95 9.35
CA GLY A 142 20.61 5.61 10.75
C GLY A 142 19.28 4.94 11.07
N GLY A 143 18.98 3.77 10.50
CA GLY A 143 17.95 2.88 11.04
C GLY A 143 18.34 2.44 12.43
N ILE A 144 17.42 2.44 13.39
CA ILE A 144 17.62 1.81 14.71
C ILE A 144 17.60 0.29 14.53
N GLY A 145 18.58 -0.21 13.77
CA GLY A 145 18.91 -1.62 13.75
C GLY A 145 19.65 -1.97 15.04
N ASN A 146 19.24 -3.04 15.70
CA ASN A 146 20.03 -3.59 16.80
C ASN A 146 21.17 -4.44 16.20
N ASP A 147 22.14 -3.77 15.57
CA ASP A 147 23.24 -4.44 14.92
C ASP A 147 24.18 -5.03 15.97
N ALA A 148 24.50 -6.30 15.78
CA ALA A 148 25.38 -7.07 16.67
C ALA A 148 24.90 -7.10 18.15
N GLY A 149 23.61 -6.92 18.42
CA GLY A 149 23.07 -6.92 19.78
C GLY A 149 23.38 -5.66 20.59
N SER A 150 23.82 -4.58 19.92
CA SER A 150 24.23 -3.32 20.59
C SER A 150 23.05 -2.47 21.07
N GLY A 151 21.82 -2.73 20.57
CA GLY A 151 20.64 -1.87 20.76
C GLY A 151 20.70 -0.57 19.96
N GLN A 152 21.66 -0.43 19.06
CA GLN A 152 21.88 0.73 18.19
C GLN A 152 22.25 0.31 16.77
N ASP A 153 22.11 1.22 15.82
CA ASP A 153 22.60 1.05 14.46
C ASP A 153 24.13 1.11 14.41
N ALA A 154 24.76 0.23 13.65
CA ALA A 154 26.22 0.17 13.49
C ALA A 154 26.86 1.37 12.83
N GLY A 155 26.04 2.30 12.32
CA GLY A 155 26.50 3.51 11.65
C GLY A 155 26.94 3.31 10.21
N GLY A 156 26.51 4.21 9.33
CA GLY A 156 26.78 4.18 7.89
C GLY A 156 28.17 4.71 7.47
N SER A 157 29.04 5.04 8.41
CA SER A 157 30.41 5.53 8.14
C SER A 157 31.41 5.08 9.19
N MET A 158 32.69 5.03 8.83
CA MET A 158 33.75 4.68 9.77
C MET A 158 33.83 5.57 10.99
N SER A 159 33.39 6.82 10.89
CA SER A 159 33.35 7.78 12.02
C SER A 159 32.24 7.48 13.02
N ASN A 160 31.22 6.75 12.62
CA ASN A 160 30.05 6.39 13.41
C ASN A 160 29.99 4.89 13.72
N ALA A 161 31.02 4.14 13.35
CA ALA A 161 31.09 2.71 13.55
C ALA A 161 31.06 2.37 15.06
N LEU A 162 30.18 1.47 15.46
CA LEU A 162 30.16 0.94 16.82
C LEU A 162 31.32 -0.03 17.03
N PRO A 163 32.12 0.12 18.11
CA PRO A 163 33.18 -0.81 18.39
C PRO A 163 32.61 -2.18 18.80
N LEU A 164 33.01 -3.23 18.08
CA LEU A 164 32.74 -4.61 18.44
C LEU A 164 33.65 -5.00 19.60
N THR A 165 33.08 -5.21 20.76
CA THR A 165 33.81 -5.84 21.88
C THR A 165 33.77 -7.37 21.68
N LEU A 166 34.87 -7.95 21.28
CA LEU A 166 35.05 -9.38 21.32
C LEU A 166 35.15 -9.79 22.79
N SER A 167 34.07 -10.34 23.36
CA SER A 167 34.18 -11.09 24.59
C SER A 167 34.99 -12.38 24.28
N ASN A 168 36.00 -12.65 25.05
CA ASN A 168 36.83 -13.86 24.95
C ASN A 168 36.03 -15.14 25.30
N GLY A 169 35.02 -15.44 24.52
CA GLY A 169 34.28 -16.69 24.53
C GLY A 169 34.96 -17.64 23.52
N THR A 170 35.57 -18.69 24.00
CA THR A 170 36.10 -19.80 23.23
C THR A 170 35.16 -20.24 22.12
N THR A 171 35.41 -19.83 20.89
CA THR A 171 34.74 -20.41 19.75
C THR A 171 35.40 -21.77 19.49
N ASN A 172 34.72 -22.85 19.88
CA ASN A 172 35.02 -24.19 19.38
C ASN A 172 34.67 -24.21 17.89
N ALA A 173 35.65 -23.95 17.05
CA ALA A 173 35.57 -24.28 15.65
C ALA A 173 35.63 -25.79 15.53
N THR A 174 34.50 -26.48 15.40
CA THR A 174 34.48 -27.89 14.97
C THR A 174 34.78 -27.91 13.48
N ASN A 175 36.02 -28.22 13.18
CA ASN A 175 36.45 -28.59 11.84
C ASN A 175 35.88 -29.97 11.54
N SER A 176 34.85 -30.08 10.69
CA SER A 176 34.45 -31.38 10.11
C SER A 176 35.21 -31.57 8.80
N THR A 177 36.10 -32.50 8.82
CA THR A 177 36.74 -33.13 7.65
C THR A 177 35.72 -33.98 6.89
#